data_5e0ea6b1a129698a31fd02270aaf62e0
#
_entry.id   5e0ea6b1a129698a31fd02270aaf62e0
#
_cell.length_a   1.000
_cell.length_b   1.000
_cell.length_c   1.000
_cell.angle_alpha   90.00
_cell.angle_beta   90.00
_cell.angle_gamma   90.00
#
_symmetry.space_group_name_H-M   'P 1'
#
loop_
_entity.id
_entity.type
_entity.pdbx_description
1 polymer ?
#
loop_
_entity_poly.entity_id
_entity_poly.type
_entity_poly.pdbx_seq_one_letter_code
_entity_poly.pdbx_strand_id
1 'polypeptide(L)'
;MYHSAKVLGQIFANPPYYILRCVVASEVGLETIVVKGNIPGPVNRGFVFTFQGKKKQDKNGKMVFDARKSPVNPKWLKGTALTSWSEWSSASTSESVALLGDLIDSGVSVYVLNELWKEISQNPKFLRENPWILVESGVSFKDVDAIAKSILGSDFDIKNPHRVEACVYWSLSQGFLNGHCFLDADTVFRDVSLLTGTTDPSKIKSAISNMMSAKRPRVVIEKIRGSNAVYLPPYHNMESEVSNRIKDKLSRDLMDNISEETIRSYTRYELTDTQIKAIQQGIREPLSIVTGLPGTGKTTILSTLCKILQDEGEDILLIAPTGIAAKRANSLTGVQAYTIHRAFGAGQPSGEEKEQKSNYEGIQQEEKKQSKKLHDPRLSTWKHNAKNPRTESVVIIDESSMVDLHLMWRIMNGISDYCRVILVGDIAQLPPVGAGFILSELIKSGVPRTHLTEVFRQGEGSGVTKAAHEVHAGVAP
;
A
#
# COMPACT_ATOMS: atom_id res chain seq x y z
N MET A 1 -4.83 -28.67 27.77
CA MET A 1 -5.54 -28.71 26.50
C MET A 1 -4.57 -29.26 25.47
N TYR A 2 -4.99 -30.18 24.61
CA TYR A 2 -4.19 -30.69 23.51
C TYR A 2 -4.36 -29.76 22.31
N HIS A 3 -3.26 -29.46 21.66
CA HIS A 3 -3.25 -28.64 20.44
C HIS A 3 -2.68 -29.48 19.29
N SER A 4 -3.30 -29.41 18.14
CA SER A 4 -2.78 -30.02 16.94
C SER A 4 -2.19 -28.93 16.05
N ALA A 5 -1.01 -29.17 15.50
CA ALA A 5 -0.29 -28.19 14.69
C ALA A 5 0.31 -28.85 13.44
N LYS A 6 0.24 -28.16 12.31
CA LYS A 6 0.92 -28.54 11.07
C LYS A 6 2.22 -27.77 10.93
N VAL A 7 3.30 -28.46 10.62
CA VAL A 7 4.64 -27.87 10.47
C VAL A 7 4.72 -27.12 9.14
N LEU A 8 5.02 -25.82 9.21
CA LEU A 8 5.30 -24.97 8.06
C LEU A 8 6.79 -24.96 7.71
N GLY A 9 7.65 -25.17 8.72
CA GLY A 9 9.11 -25.22 8.55
C GLY A 9 9.85 -25.37 9.86
N GLN A 10 11.14 -25.68 9.76
CA GLN A 10 12.05 -25.77 10.90
C GLN A 10 12.78 -24.44 11.06
N ILE A 11 12.76 -23.86 12.27
CA ILE A 11 13.57 -22.70 12.66
C ILE A 11 14.91 -23.19 13.18
N PHE A 12 14.88 -24.28 13.97
CA PHE A 12 16.07 -24.93 14.53
C PHE A 12 15.79 -26.43 14.68
N ALA A 13 16.77 -27.25 14.36
CA ALA A 13 16.70 -28.69 14.49
C ALA A 13 18.01 -29.23 15.08
N ASN A 14 17.91 -29.79 16.29
CA ASN A 14 18.94 -30.58 16.92
C ASN A 14 18.22 -31.76 17.61
N PRO A 15 17.98 -32.87 16.89
CA PRO A 15 17.16 -33.96 17.39
C PRO A 15 17.66 -34.48 18.76
N PRO A 16 16.74 -34.75 19.67
CA PRO A 16 15.29 -34.71 19.58
C PRO A 16 14.65 -33.30 19.77
N TYR A 17 15.43 -32.23 19.97
CA TYR A 17 14.93 -30.89 20.24
C TYR A 17 14.73 -30.10 18.93
N TYR A 18 13.53 -29.53 18.76
CA TYR A 18 13.15 -28.73 17.61
C TYR A 18 12.54 -27.39 18.03
N ILE A 19 12.74 -26.38 17.19
CA ILE A 19 11.95 -25.14 17.16
C ILE A 19 11.29 -25.09 15.79
N LEU A 20 9.97 -25.21 15.78
CA LEU A 20 9.17 -25.35 14.58
C LEU A 20 8.25 -24.14 14.39
N ARG A 21 8.12 -23.69 13.16
CA ARG A 21 7.02 -22.82 12.76
C ARG A 21 5.85 -23.73 12.37
N CYS A 22 4.72 -23.51 13.01
CA CYS A 22 3.53 -24.34 12.83
C CYS A 22 2.30 -23.47 12.61
N VAL A 23 1.26 -24.04 12.06
CA VAL A 23 -0.08 -23.46 12.02
C VAL A 23 -1.02 -24.27 12.90
N VAL A 24 -1.88 -23.58 13.65
CA VAL A 24 -2.92 -24.15 14.50
C VAL A 24 -4.25 -23.55 14.07
N ALA A 25 -5.30 -24.38 13.94
CA ALA A 25 -6.65 -23.87 13.77
C ALA A 25 -7.25 -23.51 15.11
N SER A 26 -8.00 -22.43 15.14
CA SER A 26 -8.78 -21.98 16.30
C SER A 26 -10.18 -21.59 15.83
N GLU A 27 -11.09 -21.35 16.76
CA GLU A 27 -12.44 -20.83 16.47
C GLU A 27 -12.43 -19.49 15.72
N VAL A 28 -11.32 -18.75 15.82
CA VAL A 28 -11.15 -17.40 15.23
C VAL A 28 -10.44 -17.46 13.88
N GLY A 29 -9.85 -18.60 13.49
CA GLY A 29 -9.10 -18.77 12.23
C GLY A 29 -7.80 -19.57 12.41
N LEU A 30 -6.90 -19.43 11.43
CA LEU A 30 -5.58 -20.04 11.45
C LEU A 30 -4.56 -19.14 12.13
N GLU A 31 -3.88 -19.65 13.14
CA GLU A 31 -2.83 -18.92 13.86
C GLU A 31 -1.46 -19.55 13.57
N THR A 32 -0.49 -18.75 13.15
CA THR A 32 0.90 -19.20 13.04
C THR A 32 1.58 -19.09 14.40
N ILE A 33 2.10 -20.22 14.88
CA ILE A 33 2.76 -20.31 16.18
C ILE A 33 4.17 -20.87 16.06
N VAL A 34 4.98 -20.66 17.10
CA VAL A 34 6.27 -21.32 17.25
C VAL A 34 6.15 -22.37 18.36
N VAL A 35 6.46 -23.62 18.05
CA VAL A 35 6.49 -24.73 19.02
C VAL A 35 7.92 -25.10 19.29
N LYS A 36 8.29 -25.16 20.57
CA LYS A 36 9.62 -25.57 21.05
C LYS A 36 9.49 -26.84 21.91
N GLY A 37 10.24 -27.85 21.61
CA GLY A 37 10.21 -29.09 22.41
C GLY A 37 10.98 -30.25 21.83
N ASN A 38 11.01 -31.32 22.59
CA ASN A 38 11.56 -32.60 22.15
C ASN A 38 10.48 -33.34 21.38
N ILE A 39 10.70 -33.51 20.08
CA ILE A 39 9.80 -34.19 19.18
C ILE A 39 10.51 -35.44 18.66
N PRO A 40 9.98 -36.65 18.91
CA PRO A 40 10.63 -37.86 18.48
C PRO A 40 10.56 -38.05 16.95
N GLY A 41 11.70 -38.33 16.35
CA GLY A 41 11.83 -38.64 14.91
C GLY A 41 12.08 -37.40 14.02
N PRO A 42 12.34 -37.61 12.73
CA PRO A 42 12.57 -36.55 11.79
C PRO A 42 11.28 -35.75 11.54
N VAL A 43 11.37 -34.42 11.64
CA VAL A 43 10.23 -33.52 11.44
C VAL A 43 10.41 -32.80 10.11
N ASN A 44 9.48 -33.01 9.17
CA ASN A 44 9.49 -32.35 7.88
C ASN A 44 8.30 -31.38 7.74
N ARG A 45 8.38 -30.48 6.76
CA ARG A 45 7.27 -29.62 6.39
C ARG A 45 6.03 -30.48 6.04
N GLY A 46 4.85 -30.03 6.48
CA GLY A 46 3.59 -30.74 6.27
C GLY A 46 3.24 -31.74 7.38
N PHE A 47 4.16 -32.09 8.28
CA PHE A 47 3.83 -32.97 9.39
C PHE A 47 2.83 -32.33 10.34
N VAL A 48 1.83 -33.12 10.75
CA VAL A 48 0.86 -32.77 11.79
C VAL A 48 1.21 -33.52 13.07
N PHE A 49 1.21 -32.82 14.16
CA PHE A 49 1.43 -33.43 15.49
C PHE A 49 0.53 -32.79 16.53
N THR A 50 0.19 -33.58 17.55
CA THR A 50 -0.51 -33.06 18.72
C THR A 50 0.47 -32.86 19.86
N PHE A 51 0.31 -31.76 20.56
CA PHE A 51 1.14 -31.46 21.73
C PHE A 51 0.31 -30.85 22.85
N GLN A 52 0.81 -31.01 24.05
CA GLN A 52 0.28 -30.33 25.22
C GLN A 52 1.29 -29.27 25.65
N GLY A 53 0.89 -28.03 25.69
CA GLY A 53 1.81 -26.95 26.02
C GLY A 53 1.08 -25.75 26.62
N LYS A 54 1.85 -24.93 27.35
CA LYS A 54 1.36 -23.63 27.82
C LYS A 54 1.81 -22.53 26.86
N LYS A 55 0.86 -21.68 26.49
CA LYS A 55 1.14 -20.46 25.71
C LYS A 55 1.94 -19.50 26.60
N LYS A 56 3.13 -19.07 26.16
CA LYS A 56 3.99 -18.13 26.87
C LYS A 56 4.47 -17.06 25.88
N GLN A 57 4.68 -15.86 26.37
CA GLN A 57 5.42 -14.85 25.61
C GLN A 57 6.93 -15.08 25.79
N ASP A 58 7.68 -15.01 24.68
CA ASP A 58 9.14 -14.99 24.73
C ASP A 58 9.65 -13.58 25.10
N LYS A 59 10.97 -13.44 25.20
CA LYS A 59 11.63 -12.17 25.57
C LYS A 59 11.35 -11.01 24.59
N ASN A 60 10.84 -11.32 23.39
CA ASN A 60 10.52 -10.37 22.34
C ASN A 60 9.00 -10.15 22.20
N GLY A 61 8.20 -10.61 23.18
CA GLY A 61 6.74 -10.50 23.15
C GLY A 61 6.03 -11.51 22.24
N LYS A 62 6.75 -12.42 21.57
CA LYS A 62 6.20 -13.38 20.64
C LYS A 62 5.58 -14.57 21.38
N MET A 63 4.37 -14.96 20.96
CA MET A 63 3.69 -16.13 21.53
C MET A 63 4.40 -17.42 21.11
N VAL A 64 4.79 -18.20 22.08
CA VAL A 64 5.52 -19.46 21.92
C VAL A 64 4.86 -20.54 22.76
N PHE A 65 4.66 -21.70 22.19
CA PHE A 65 4.25 -22.87 22.94
C PHE A 65 5.47 -23.66 23.40
N ASP A 66 5.61 -23.81 24.71
CA ASP A 66 6.67 -24.60 25.32
C ASP A 66 6.18 -26.02 25.58
N ALA A 67 6.54 -26.93 24.70
CA ALA A 67 6.19 -28.35 24.77
C ALA A 67 7.26 -29.21 25.45
N ARG A 68 8.30 -28.61 26.07
CA ARG A 68 9.43 -29.36 26.66
C ARG A 68 9.04 -30.31 27.79
N LYS A 69 7.92 -30.06 28.46
CA LYS A 69 7.44 -30.87 29.61
C LYS A 69 6.27 -31.79 29.25
N SER A 70 5.86 -31.84 28.00
CA SER A 70 4.75 -32.68 27.58
C SER A 70 5.23 -33.84 26.74
N PRO A 71 4.71 -35.04 26.96
CA PRO A 71 4.88 -36.11 25.98
C PRO A 71 4.18 -35.69 24.70
N VAL A 72 4.96 -35.37 23.70
CA VAL A 72 4.45 -35.22 22.33
C VAL A 72 4.17 -36.62 21.86
N ASN A 73 2.91 -36.96 21.69
CA ASN A 73 2.51 -38.22 21.09
C ASN A 73 2.33 -37.96 19.58
N PRO A 74 3.36 -38.22 18.75
CA PRO A 74 3.23 -38.02 17.33
C PRO A 74 2.36 -39.14 16.78
N LYS A 75 1.08 -38.89 16.58
CA LYS A 75 0.36 -39.62 15.55
C LYS A 75 0.88 -39.11 14.20
N TRP A 76 1.93 -39.77 13.74
CA TRP A 76 2.50 -39.54 12.41
C TRP A 76 1.51 -40.03 11.35
N LEU A 77 0.74 -39.14 10.80
CA LEU A 77 -0.07 -39.45 9.63
C LEU A 77 0.81 -39.22 8.40
N LYS A 78 1.44 -40.31 7.96
CA LYS A 78 2.18 -40.33 6.71
C LYS A 78 1.21 -40.19 5.53
N GLY A 79 1.38 -39.14 4.76
CA GLY A 79 1.25 -39.23 3.31
C GLY A 79 -0.09 -39.00 2.67
N THR A 80 -1.18 -38.68 3.38
CA THR A 80 -2.41 -38.22 2.76
C THR A 80 -2.91 -36.97 3.47
N ALA A 81 -2.62 -35.84 2.86
CA ALA A 81 -2.91 -34.52 3.43
C ALA A 81 -4.39 -34.33 3.81
N LEU A 82 -5.30 -34.97 3.11
CA LEU A 82 -6.75 -34.84 3.25
C LEU A 82 -7.30 -35.42 4.56
N THR A 83 -6.87 -36.61 4.96
CA THR A 83 -7.40 -37.31 6.15
C THR A 83 -6.87 -36.71 7.46
N SER A 84 -5.65 -36.17 7.46
CA SER A 84 -5.03 -35.60 8.66
C SER A 84 -5.62 -34.27 9.09
N TRP A 85 -6.10 -33.47 8.15
CA TRP A 85 -6.75 -32.19 8.45
C TRP A 85 -8.19 -32.37 8.92
N SER A 86 -8.90 -33.40 8.43
CA SER A 86 -10.27 -33.70 8.86
C SER A 86 -10.36 -34.22 10.30
N GLU A 87 -9.36 -34.98 10.76
CA GLU A 87 -9.28 -35.45 12.15
C GLU A 87 -8.87 -34.34 13.15
N TRP A 88 -8.33 -33.25 12.64
CA TRP A 88 -7.71 -32.21 13.44
C TRP A 88 -8.69 -31.15 13.96
N SER A 89 -9.81 -30.94 13.29
CA SER A 89 -10.78 -29.92 13.68
C SER A 89 -12.09 -30.52 14.19
N SER A 90 -12.32 -30.37 15.46
CA SER A 90 -13.65 -30.63 16.07
C SER A 90 -14.64 -29.48 15.88
N ALA A 91 -14.24 -28.35 15.33
CA ALA A 91 -15.00 -27.10 15.32
C ALA A 91 -15.43 -26.62 13.91
N SER A 92 -14.83 -27.13 12.83
CA SER A 92 -15.23 -26.78 11.47
C SER A 92 -15.53 -28.04 10.66
N THR A 93 -16.33 -27.90 9.61
CA THR A 93 -16.57 -29.02 8.69
C THR A 93 -15.24 -29.54 8.18
N SER A 94 -15.05 -30.86 8.21
CA SER A 94 -13.80 -31.52 7.80
C SER A 94 -13.29 -31.08 6.41
N GLU A 95 -14.20 -30.67 5.54
CA GLU A 95 -13.94 -30.21 4.18
C GLU A 95 -13.19 -28.87 4.11
N SER A 96 -13.57 -27.89 4.95
CA SER A 96 -12.89 -26.57 4.99
C SER A 96 -11.43 -26.70 5.42
N VAL A 97 -11.18 -27.55 6.41
CA VAL A 97 -9.83 -27.74 6.96
C VAL A 97 -8.95 -28.54 6.01
N ALA A 98 -9.50 -29.51 5.30
CA ALA A 98 -8.79 -30.23 4.25
C ALA A 98 -8.35 -29.30 3.13
N LEU A 99 -9.27 -28.48 2.63
CA LEU A 99 -8.99 -27.48 1.59
C LEU A 99 -7.90 -26.48 2.00
N LEU A 100 -7.94 -25.98 3.24
CA LEU A 100 -6.89 -25.09 3.77
C LEU A 100 -5.53 -25.79 3.83
N GLY A 101 -5.50 -27.07 4.18
CA GLY A 101 -4.29 -27.87 4.17
C GLY A 101 -3.67 -27.96 2.79
N ASP A 102 -4.47 -28.25 1.78
CA ASP A 102 -4.03 -28.34 0.38
C ASP A 102 -3.51 -27.00 -0.12
N LEU A 103 -4.15 -25.90 0.25
CA LEU A 103 -3.71 -24.55 -0.11
C LEU A 103 -2.36 -24.18 0.53
N ILE A 104 -2.16 -24.50 1.81
CA ILE A 104 -0.88 -24.30 2.49
C ILE A 104 0.22 -25.14 1.83
N ASP A 105 -0.07 -26.39 1.50
CA ASP A 105 0.87 -27.29 0.83
C ASP A 105 1.20 -26.83 -0.60
N SER A 106 0.25 -26.16 -1.25
CA SER A 106 0.44 -25.49 -2.55
C SER A 106 1.18 -24.14 -2.45
N GLY A 107 1.55 -23.71 -1.23
CA GLY A 107 2.36 -22.50 -1.02
C GLY A 107 1.58 -21.23 -0.73
N VAL A 108 0.25 -21.29 -0.58
CA VAL A 108 -0.55 -20.12 -0.17
C VAL A 108 -0.19 -19.73 1.25
N SER A 109 0.06 -18.44 1.48
CA SER A 109 0.42 -17.96 2.81
C SER A 109 -0.76 -18.05 3.78
N VAL A 110 -0.47 -18.37 5.04
CA VAL A 110 -1.49 -18.41 6.12
C VAL A 110 -2.22 -17.09 6.27
N TYR A 111 -1.56 -15.98 5.96
CA TYR A 111 -2.17 -14.66 5.99
C TYR A 111 -3.30 -14.52 4.95
N VAL A 112 -3.07 -14.92 3.71
CA VAL A 112 -4.11 -14.91 2.64
C VAL A 112 -5.29 -15.79 3.04
N LEU A 113 -5.00 -16.97 3.62
CA LEU A 113 -6.05 -17.89 4.07
C LEU A 113 -6.88 -17.31 5.23
N ASN A 114 -6.26 -16.55 6.13
CA ASN A 114 -6.99 -15.88 7.21
C ASN A 114 -7.89 -14.74 6.70
N GLU A 115 -7.48 -14.03 5.65
CA GLU A 115 -8.37 -13.03 5.01
C GLU A 115 -9.60 -13.66 4.39
N LEU A 116 -9.46 -14.86 3.85
CA LEU A 116 -10.55 -15.62 3.21
C LEU A 116 -11.27 -16.58 4.19
N TRP A 117 -10.83 -16.64 5.44
CA TRP A 117 -11.37 -17.60 6.42
C TRP A 117 -12.88 -17.48 6.59
N LYS A 118 -13.39 -16.27 6.61
CA LYS A 118 -14.83 -16.02 6.79
C LYS A 118 -15.65 -16.65 5.66
N GLU A 119 -15.21 -16.48 4.43
CA GLU A 119 -15.86 -17.04 3.24
C GLU A 119 -15.72 -18.55 3.20
N ILE A 120 -14.52 -19.06 3.44
CA ILE A 120 -14.22 -20.51 3.43
C ILE A 120 -14.97 -21.24 4.54
N SER A 121 -15.06 -20.67 5.74
CA SER A 121 -15.77 -21.29 6.87
C SER A 121 -17.29 -21.33 6.69
N GLN A 122 -17.85 -20.33 6.02
CA GLN A 122 -19.29 -20.27 5.70
C GLN A 122 -19.66 -21.11 4.47
N ASN A 123 -18.78 -21.18 3.48
CA ASN A 123 -18.96 -21.98 2.26
C ASN A 123 -17.64 -22.66 1.85
N PRO A 124 -17.39 -23.90 2.28
CA PRO A 124 -16.19 -24.65 1.91
C PRO A 124 -16.02 -24.84 0.39
N LYS A 125 -17.13 -24.80 -0.35
CA LYS A 125 -17.11 -24.94 -1.81
C LYS A 125 -16.65 -23.66 -2.53
N PHE A 126 -16.62 -22.54 -1.85
CA PHE A 126 -16.28 -21.23 -2.40
C PHE A 126 -15.00 -21.26 -3.26
N LEU A 127 -13.91 -21.84 -2.75
CA LEU A 127 -12.65 -21.94 -3.50
C LEU A 127 -12.65 -23.06 -4.56
N ARG A 128 -13.55 -24.05 -4.46
CA ARG A 128 -13.75 -25.03 -5.54
C ARG A 128 -14.57 -24.45 -6.68
N GLU A 129 -15.50 -23.54 -6.38
CA GLU A 129 -16.27 -22.85 -7.41
C GLU A 129 -15.43 -21.80 -8.13
N ASN A 130 -14.59 -21.06 -7.38
CA ASN A 130 -13.72 -20.01 -7.94
C ASN A 130 -12.36 -19.94 -7.22
N PRO A 131 -11.41 -20.83 -7.52
CA PRO A 131 -10.07 -20.76 -6.93
C PRO A 131 -9.27 -19.52 -7.36
N TRP A 132 -9.61 -18.92 -8.52
CA TRP A 132 -8.89 -17.75 -9.04
C TRP A 132 -9.16 -16.48 -8.25
N ILE A 133 -10.11 -16.45 -7.33
CA ILE A 133 -10.34 -15.32 -6.41
C ILE A 133 -9.09 -15.00 -5.56
N LEU A 134 -8.20 -15.97 -5.36
CA LEU A 134 -6.94 -15.80 -4.65
C LEU A 134 -6.02 -14.72 -5.26
N VAL A 135 -6.21 -14.37 -6.54
CA VAL A 135 -5.50 -13.24 -7.18
C VAL A 135 -5.82 -11.93 -6.49
N GLU A 136 -7.05 -11.73 -6.04
CA GLU A 136 -7.47 -10.51 -5.32
C GLU A 136 -6.79 -10.36 -3.96
N SER A 137 -6.37 -11.47 -3.36
CA SER A 137 -5.58 -11.48 -2.12
C SER A 137 -4.07 -11.35 -2.36
N GLY A 138 -3.64 -11.03 -3.59
CA GLY A 138 -2.25 -10.75 -3.95
C GLY A 138 -1.39 -11.98 -4.25
N VAL A 139 -2.01 -13.14 -4.45
CA VAL A 139 -1.30 -14.33 -4.98
C VAL A 139 -1.07 -14.14 -6.48
N SER A 140 0.12 -14.48 -6.99
CA SER A 140 0.41 -14.31 -8.41
C SER A 140 -0.52 -15.14 -9.27
N PHE A 141 -0.90 -14.64 -10.46
CA PHE A 141 -1.78 -15.38 -11.36
C PHE A 141 -1.24 -16.79 -11.69
N LYS A 142 0.07 -16.91 -11.89
CA LYS A 142 0.73 -18.18 -12.17
C LYS A 142 0.55 -19.18 -11.03
N ASP A 143 0.71 -18.74 -9.80
CA ASP A 143 0.58 -19.61 -8.61
C ASP A 143 -0.89 -19.99 -8.40
N VAL A 144 -1.81 -19.03 -8.59
CA VAL A 144 -3.26 -19.30 -8.49
C VAL A 144 -3.71 -20.28 -9.57
N ASP A 145 -3.20 -20.19 -10.79
CA ASP A 145 -3.54 -21.12 -11.87
C ASP A 145 -3.05 -22.55 -11.55
N ALA A 146 -1.87 -22.68 -10.94
CA ALA A 146 -1.38 -23.98 -10.46
C ALA A 146 -2.24 -24.54 -9.31
N ILE A 147 -2.64 -23.68 -8.36
CA ILE A 147 -3.54 -24.03 -7.26
C ILE A 147 -4.91 -24.45 -7.78
N ALA A 148 -5.48 -23.67 -8.72
CA ALA A 148 -6.76 -23.99 -9.34
C ALA A 148 -6.73 -25.37 -10.03
N LYS A 149 -5.64 -25.67 -10.74
CA LYS A 149 -5.42 -26.97 -11.36
C LYS A 149 -5.35 -28.10 -10.33
N SER A 150 -4.74 -27.87 -9.18
CA SER A 150 -4.67 -28.86 -8.09
C SER A 150 -6.04 -29.08 -7.43
N ILE A 151 -6.80 -28.01 -7.18
CA ILE A 151 -8.12 -28.07 -6.51
C ILE A 151 -9.19 -28.70 -7.41
N LEU A 152 -9.21 -28.30 -8.69
CA LEU A 152 -10.24 -28.69 -9.65
C LEU A 152 -9.94 -30.05 -10.33
N GLY A 153 -8.68 -30.46 -10.40
CA GLY A 153 -8.28 -31.70 -11.03
C GLY A 153 -8.82 -31.85 -12.46
N SER A 154 -9.71 -32.80 -12.69
CA SER A 154 -10.36 -33.03 -13.98
C SER A 154 -11.33 -31.92 -14.41
N ASP A 155 -11.82 -31.13 -13.47
CA ASP A 155 -12.78 -30.05 -13.73
C ASP A 155 -12.07 -28.70 -14.08
N PHE A 156 -10.74 -28.73 -14.12
CA PHE A 156 -9.97 -27.57 -14.55
C PHE A 156 -10.19 -27.26 -16.03
N ASP A 157 -10.77 -26.09 -16.31
CA ASP A 157 -10.96 -25.59 -17.67
C ASP A 157 -10.17 -24.28 -17.89
N ILE A 158 -9.26 -24.31 -18.85
CA ILE A 158 -8.47 -23.13 -19.26
C ILE A 158 -9.34 -21.98 -19.78
N LYS A 159 -10.57 -22.27 -20.21
CA LYS A 159 -11.56 -21.31 -20.70
C LYS A 159 -12.53 -20.82 -19.63
N ASN A 160 -12.34 -21.23 -18.39
CA ASN A 160 -13.21 -20.86 -17.28
C ASN A 160 -13.35 -19.34 -17.19
N PRO A 161 -14.56 -18.77 -17.12
CA PRO A 161 -14.79 -17.32 -17.02
C PRO A 161 -14.07 -16.68 -15.83
N HIS A 162 -14.03 -17.33 -14.66
CA HIS A 162 -13.35 -16.82 -13.47
C HIS A 162 -11.83 -16.71 -13.67
N ARG A 163 -11.25 -17.61 -14.48
CA ARG A 163 -9.84 -17.51 -14.87
C ARG A 163 -9.58 -16.26 -15.70
N VAL A 164 -10.48 -15.92 -16.64
CA VAL A 164 -10.37 -14.69 -17.45
C VAL A 164 -10.54 -13.45 -16.58
N GLU A 165 -11.51 -13.45 -15.67
CA GLU A 165 -11.72 -12.35 -14.70
C GLU A 165 -10.46 -12.14 -13.83
N ALA A 166 -9.84 -13.21 -13.35
CA ALA A 166 -8.60 -13.13 -12.58
C ALA A 166 -7.43 -12.56 -13.41
N CYS A 167 -7.35 -12.87 -14.71
CA CYS A 167 -6.37 -12.26 -15.59
C CYS A 167 -6.60 -10.76 -15.75
N VAL A 168 -7.85 -10.30 -15.88
CA VAL A 168 -8.19 -8.87 -15.90
C VAL A 168 -7.72 -8.20 -14.62
N TYR A 169 -8.08 -8.77 -13.46
CA TYR A 169 -7.66 -8.23 -12.16
C TYR A 169 -6.15 -8.19 -12.03
N TRP A 170 -5.46 -9.25 -12.44
CA TRP A 170 -4.00 -9.34 -12.39
C TRP A 170 -3.32 -8.30 -13.27
N SER A 171 -3.79 -8.12 -14.52
CA SER A 171 -3.26 -7.08 -15.43
C SER A 171 -3.38 -5.69 -14.82
N LEU A 172 -4.56 -5.33 -14.28
CA LEU A 172 -4.76 -4.06 -13.59
C LEU A 172 -3.86 -3.90 -12.37
N SER A 173 -3.68 -4.98 -11.65
CA SER A 173 -2.81 -5.04 -10.47
C SER A 173 -1.35 -4.79 -10.82
N GLN A 174 -0.86 -5.39 -11.91
CA GLN A 174 0.50 -5.14 -12.41
C GLN A 174 0.64 -3.71 -12.93
N GLY A 175 -0.39 -3.18 -13.62
CA GLY A 175 -0.44 -1.78 -14.02
C GLY A 175 -0.23 -0.83 -12.84
N PHE A 176 -0.92 -1.08 -11.74
CA PHE A 176 -0.74 -0.30 -10.52
C PHE A 176 0.68 -0.38 -9.94
N LEU A 177 1.26 -1.58 -9.88
CA LEU A 177 2.66 -1.77 -9.42
C LEU A 177 3.68 -1.06 -10.32
N ASN A 178 3.31 -0.80 -11.58
CA ASN A 178 4.09 -0.05 -12.56
C ASN A 178 3.76 1.45 -12.59
N GLY A 179 3.01 1.96 -11.62
CA GLY A 179 2.72 3.39 -11.46
C GLY A 179 1.44 3.89 -12.11
N HIS A 180 0.61 3.01 -12.70
CA HIS A 180 -0.64 3.37 -13.36
C HIS A 180 -1.85 3.27 -12.43
N CYS A 181 -2.71 4.29 -12.39
CA CYS A 181 -3.98 4.22 -11.65
C CYS A 181 -5.03 3.41 -12.40
N PHE A 182 -4.94 3.36 -13.72
CA PHE A 182 -5.79 2.60 -14.63
C PHE A 182 -4.97 2.06 -15.81
N LEU A 183 -5.55 1.16 -16.56
CA LEU A 183 -5.03 0.76 -17.87
C LEU A 183 -6.07 1.05 -18.94
N ASP A 184 -5.62 1.40 -20.14
CA ASP A 184 -6.49 1.47 -21.30
C ASP A 184 -7.06 0.09 -21.63
N ALA A 185 -8.31 0.03 -22.10
CA ALA A 185 -8.98 -1.23 -22.43
C ALA A 185 -8.16 -2.08 -23.40
N ASP A 186 -7.49 -1.48 -24.40
CA ASP A 186 -6.65 -2.19 -25.37
C ASP A 186 -5.44 -2.86 -24.70
N THR A 187 -4.84 -2.21 -23.71
CA THR A 187 -3.76 -2.78 -22.90
C THR A 187 -4.26 -3.97 -22.10
N VAL A 188 -5.41 -3.84 -21.42
CA VAL A 188 -6.03 -4.95 -20.68
C VAL A 188 -6.33 -6.12 -21.62
N PHE A 189 -6.88 -5.85 -22.80
CA PHE A 189 -7.16 -6.87 -23.82
C PHE A 189 -5.90 -7.63 -24.23
N ARG A 190 -4.82 -6.92 -24.53
CA ARG A 190 -3.53 -7.51 -24.92
C ARG A 190 -2.96 -8.38 -23.80
N ASP A 191 -2.91 -7.87 -22.58
CA ASP A 191 -2.34 -8.57 -21.43
C ASP A 191 -3.13 -9.84 -21.09
N VAL A 192 -4.47 -9.74 -21.06
CA VAL A 192 -5.35 -10.88 -20.81
C VAL A 192 -5.23 -11.91 -21.92
N SER A 193 -5.14 -11.49 -23.18
CA SER A 193 -4.93 -12.41 -24.32
C SER A 193 -3.61 -13.18 -24.18
N LEU A 194 -2.54 -12.53 -23.77
CA LEU A 194 -1.24 -13.15 -23.51
C LEU A 194 -1.30 -14.16 -22.36
N LEU A 195 -1.97 -13.81 -21.25
CA LEU A 195 -2.06 -14.67 -20.05
C LEU A 195 -2.97 -15.87 -20.26
N THR A 196 -4.08 -15.69 -20.97
CA THR A 196 -5.09 -16.75 -21.16
C THR A 196 -4.85 -17.60 -22.41
N GLY A 197 -4.09 -17.08 -23.38
CA GLY A 197 -3.97 -17.66 -24.72
C GLY A 197 -5.24 -17.48 -25.58
N THR A 198 -6.24 -16.70 -25.10
CA THR A 198 -7.46 -16.46 -25.89
C THR A 198 -7.29 -15.27 -26.83
N THR A 199 -7.72 -15.45 -28.08
CA THR A 199 -7.78 -14.39 -29.09
C THR A 199 -9.19 -13.85 -29.29
N ASP A 200 -10.18 -14.35 -28.53
CA ASP A 200 -11.59 -13.97 -28.65
C ASP A 200 -11.91 -12.76 -27.74
N PRO A 201 -12.05 -11.55 -28.31
CA PRO A 201 -12.35 -10.36 -27.54
C PRO A 201 -13.67 -10.41 -26.78
N SER A 202 -14.63 -11.23 -27.27
CA SER A 202 -15.96 -11.32 -26.64
C SER A 202 -15.89 -11.88 -25.23
N LYS A 203 -15.00 -12.83 -24.96
CA LYS A 203 -14.80 -13.44 -23.65
C LYS A 203 -14.22 -12.44 -22.64
N ILE A 204 -13.27 -11.61 -23.08
CA ILE A 204 -12.66 -10.57 -22.23
C ILE A 204 -13.69 -9.49 -21.92
N LYS A 205 -14.47 -9.05 -22.92
CA LYS A 205 -15.58 -8.10 -22.71
C LYS A 205 -16.62 -8.65 -21.73
N SER A 206 -17.01 -9.93 -21.89
CA SER A 206 -17.95 -10.56 -20.97
C SER A 206 -17.39 -10.64 -19.55
N ALA A 207 -16.13 -11.00 -19.36
CA ALA A 207 -15.48 -11.02 -18.05
C ALA A 207 -15.49 -9.64 -17.40
N ILE A 208 -15.10 -8.59 -18.13
CA ILE A 208 -15.12 -7.21 -17.63
C ILE A 208 -16.55 -6.80 -17.27
N SER A 209 -17.55 -7.11 -18.12
CA SER A 209 -18.95 -6.80 -17.86
C SER A 209 -19.47 -7.50 -16.60
N ASN A 210 -19.14 -8.77 -16.40
CA ASN A 210 -19.48 -9.51 -15.18
C ASN A 210 -18.85 -8.88 -13.95
N MET A 211 -17.58 -8.49 -14.02
CA MET A 211 -16.87 -7.83 -12.91
C MET A 211 -17.45 -6.46 -12.56
N MET A 212 -17.99 -5.72 -13.55
CA MET A 212 -18.67 -4.43 -13.34
C MET A 212 -20.05 -4.61 -12.70
N SER A 213 -20.82 -5.61 -13.16
CA SER A 213 -22.21 -5.84 -12.73
C SER A 213 -22.32 -6.70 -11.46
N ALA A 214 -21.22 -7.16 -10.90
CA ALA A 214 -21.21 -7.91 -9.65
C ALA A 214 -21.81 -7.08 -8.50
N LYS A 215 -22.43 -7.74 -7.51
CA LYS A 215 -22.98 -7.08 -6.30
C LYS A 215 -21.98 -6.13 -5.63
N ARG A 216 -20.68 -6.45 -5.71
CA ARG A 216 -19.55 -5.57 -5.40
C ARG A 216 -18.71 -5.45 -6.67
N PRO A 217 -18.78 -4.34 -7.40
CA PRO A 217 -17.99 -4.17 -8.61
C PRO A 217 -16.51 -4.39 -8.35
N ARG A 218 -15.89 -5.18 -9.22
CA ARG A 218 -14.45 -5.53 -9.14
C ARG A 218 -13.61 -4.72 -10.13
N VAL A 219 -14.26 -4.07 -11.09
CA VAL A 219 -13.66 -3.10 -12.01
C VAL A 219 -14.61 -1.93 -12.23
N VAL A 220 -14.05 -0.77 -12.57
CA VAL A 220 -14.77 0.43 -13.00
C VAL A 220 -14.23 0.83 -14.36
N ILE A 221 -15.11 1.23 -15.27
CA ILE A 221 -14.73 1.81 -16.57
C ILE A 221 -15.17 3.26 -16.62
N GLU A 222 -14.24 4.12 -16.97
CA GLU A 222 -14.49 5.54 -17.20
C GLU A 222 -13.95 5.96 -18.56
N LYS A 223 -14.65 6.91 -19.23
CA LYS A 223 -14.19 7.45 -20.50
C LYS A 223 -13.26 8.64 -20.26
N ILE A 224 -11.97 8.46 -20.53
CA ILE A 224 -10.95 9.50 -20.36
C ILE A 224 -10.35 9.84 -21.72
N ARG A 225 -10.47 11.11 -22.13
CA ARG A 225 -9.92 11.61 -23.41
C ARG A 225 -10.27 10.74 -24.63
N GLY A 226 -11.46 10.15 -24.61
CA GLY A 226 -11.97 9.32 -25.71
C GLY A 226 -11.65 7.82 -25.59
N SER A 227 -10.74 7.42 -24.71
CA SER A 227 -10.40 6.02 -24.44
C SER A 227 -11.15 5.49 -23.22
N ASN A 228 -11.38 4.18 -23.17
CA ASN A 228 -11.97 3.51 -22.02
C ASN A 228 -10.83 3.15 -21.04
N ALA A 229 -10.80 3.83 -19.90
CA ALA A 229 -9.91 3.55 -18.79
C ALA A 229 -10.55 2.49 -17.88
N VAL A 230 -9.83 1.43 -17.59
CA VAL A 230 -10.26 0.34 -16.71
C VAL A 230 -9.51 0.43 -15.41
N TYR A 231 -10.26 0.54 -14.29
CA TYR A 231 -9.73 0.70 -12.94
C TYR A 231 -10.06 -0.48 -12.05
N LEU A 232 -9.22 -0.70 -11.05
CA LEU A 232 -9.66 -1.34 -9.81
C LEU A 232 -10.41 -0.31 -8.94
N PRO A 233 -11.59 -0.64 -8.37
CA PRO A 233 -12.43 0.31 -7.63
C PRO A 233 -11.72 1.11 -6.54
N PRO A 234 -10.77 0.55 -5.73
CA PRO A 234 -10.06 1.33 -4.73
C PRO A 234 -9.33 2.54 -5.29
N TYR A 235 -8.71 2.41 -6.45
CA TYR A 235 -7.91 3.47 -7.06
C TYR A 235 -8.78 4.52 -7.73
N HIS A 236 -9.84 4.09 -8.42
CA HIS A 236 -10.86 5.00 -8.96
C HIS A 236 -11.49 5.87 -7.85
N ASN A 237 -11.85 5.25 -6.73
CA ASN A 237 -12.44 5.97 -5.59
C ASN A 237 -11.45 6.96 -4.97
N MET A 238 -10.18 6.56 -4.77
CA MET A 238 -9.15 7.47 -4.25
C MET A 238 -8.93 8.66 -5.18
N GLU A 239 -8.85 8.44 -6.49
CA GLU A 239 -8.66 9.51 -7.47
C GLU A 239 -9.85 10.48 -7.46
N SER A 240 -11.08 9.95 -7.45
CA SER A 240 -12.31 10.73 -7.38
C SER A 240 -12.40 11.55 -6.09
N GLU A 241 -12.09 10.95 -4.93
CA GLU A 241 -12.09 11.63 -3.62
C GLU A 241 -11.04 12.75 -3.58
N VAL A 242 -9.82 12.50 -4.05
CA VAL A 242 -8.75 13.52 -4.13
C VAL A 242 -9.18 14.66 -5.05
N SER A 243 -9.71 14.35 -6.23
CA SER A 243 -10.19 15.35 -7.18
C SER A 243 -11.29 16.24 -6.58
N ASN A 244 -12.28 15.65 -5.92
CA ASN A 244 -13.37 16.40 -5.30
C ASN A 244 -12.86 17.31 -4.19
N ARG A 245 -12.02 16.82 -3.28
CA ARG A 245 -11.44 17.65 -2.21
C ARG A 245 -10.57 18.79 -2.74
N ILE A 246 -9.85 18.59 -3.84
CA ILE A 246 -9.07 19.63 -4.50
C ILE A 246 -9.99 20.69 -5.10
N LYS A 247 -11.07 20.28 -5.80
CA LYS A 247 -12.07 21.20 -6.34
C LYS A 247 -12.73 22.03 -5.24
N ASP A 248 -13.11 21.38 -4.14
CA ASP A 248 -13.71 22.05 -2.98
C ASP A 248 -12.75 23.07 -2.35
N LYS A 249 -11.45 22.77 -2.29
CA LYS A 249 -10.45 23.74 -1.83
C LYS A 249 -10.32 24.92 -2.79
N LEU A 250 -10.19 24.67 -4.08
CA LEU A 250 -10.01 25.71 -5.10
C LEU A 250 -11.26 26.62 -5.28
N SER A 251 -12.43 26.20 -4.82
CA SER A 251 -13.64 27.02 -4.83
C SER A 251 -13.69 28.08 -3.73
N ARG A 252 -12.69 28.11 -2.85
CA ARG A 252 -12.62 29.05 -1.72
C ARG A 252 -11.71 30.21 -2.06
N ASP A 253 -12.13 31.40 -1.72
CA ASP A 253 -11.29 32.59 -1.81
C ASP A 253 -10.62 32.85 -0.45
N LEU A 254 -9.30 32.95 -0.45
CA LEU A 254 -8.54 33.49 0.65
C LEU A 254 -8.21 34.95 0.30
N MET A 255 -8.58 35.88 1.17
CA MET A 255 -8.45 37.30 0.89
C MET A 255 -7.07 37.90 1.30
N ASP A 256 -6.14 37.07 1.76
CA ASP A 256 -4.86 37.57 2.28
C ASP A 256 -3.95 38.01 1.13
N ASN A 257 -3.50 39.25 1.20
CA ASN A 257 -2.55 39.79 0.25
C ASN A 257 -1.36 40.38 0.99
N ILE A 258 -0.16 39.97 0.65
CA ILE A 258 1.07 40.45 1.24
C ILE A 258 1.84 41.30 0.23
N SER A 259 2.40 42.46 0.71
CA SER A 259 3.20 43.32 -0.15
C SER A 259 4.58 42.71 -0.44
N GLU A 260 5.14 43.07 -1.58
CA GLU A 260 6.51 42.69 -1.95
C GLU A 260 7.54 43.18 -0.93
N GLU A 261 7.38 44.40 -0.44
CA GLU A 261 8.25 45.01 0.55
C GLU A 261 8.26 44.20 1.85
N THR A 262 7.08 43.76 2.31
CA THR A 262 6.96 42.89 3.46
C THR A 262 7.67 41.54 3.22
N ILE A 263 7.48 40.92 2.07
CA ILE A 263 8.15 39.64 1.74
C ILE A 263 9.66 39.77 1.78
N ARG A 264 10.21 40.86 1.20
CA ARG A 264 11.65 41.14 1.17
C ARG A 264 12.24 41.31 2.55
N SER A 265 11.49 41.82 3.53
CA SER A 265 11.96 41.95 4.92
C SER A 265 12.22 40.62 5.65
N TYR A 266 11.62 39.53 5.22
CA TYR A 266 11.77 38.20 5.83
C TYR A 266 12.99 37.41 5.38
N THR A 267 13.72 37.90 4.39
CA THR A 267 14.88 37.19 3.83
C THR A 267 16.08 38.11 3.65
N ARG A 268 17.28 37.53 3.77
CA ARG A 268 18.55 38.23 3.47
C ARG A 268 18.94 38.10 1.99
N TYR A 269 18.24 37.28 1.24
CA TYR A 269 18.53 37.06 -0.17
C TYR A 269 17.70 38.02 -1.01
N GLU A 270 18.29 38.46 -2.09
CA GLU A 270 17.54 39.17 -3.13
C GLU A 270 16.61 38.16 -3.83
N LEU A 271 15.32 38.44 -3.75
CA LEU A 271 14.30 37.56 -4.39
C LEU A 271 13.97 38.12 -5.77
N THR A 272 13.80 37.23 -6.74
CA THR A 272 13.25 37.59 -8.04
C THR A 272 11.74 37.77 -7.97
N ASP A 273 11.18 38.45 -8.96
CA ASP A 273 9.73 38.66 -9.08
C ASP A 273 8.97 37.33 -9.10
N THR A 274 9.54 36.31 -9.75
CA THR A 274 8.96 34.97 -9.79
C THR A 274 8.95 34.31 -8.41
N GLN A 275 9.99 34.49 -7.62
CA GLN A 275 10.06 33.97 -6.23
C GLN A 275 9.07 34.70 -5.32
N ILE A 276 8.96 36.02 -5.47
CA ILE A 276 7.97 36.84 -4.74
C ILE A 276 6.56 36.38 -5.07
N LYS A 277 6.26 36.21 -6.37
CA LYS A 277 4.98 35.69 -6.83
C LYS A 277 4.65 34.30 -6.26
N ALA A 278 5.66 33.42 -6.15
CA ALA A 278 5.48 32.09 -5.54
C ALA A 278 5.09 32.19 -4.06
N ILE A 279 5.69 33.13 -3.31
CA ILE A 279 5.38 33.38 -1.90
C ILE A 279 3.97 33.98 -1.76
N GLN A 280 3.65 35.01 -2.53
CA GLN A 280 2.30 35.63 -2.55
C GLN A 280 1.23 34.58 -2.87
N GLN A 281 1.47 33.74 -3.86
CA GLN A 281 0.55 32.66 -4.23
C GLN A 281 0.39 31.62 -3.12
N GLY A 282 1.48 31.25 -2.42
CA GLY A 282 1.42 30.33 -1.28
C GLY A 282 0.59 30.87 -0.11
N ILE A 283 0.56 32.20 0.08
CA ILE A 283 -0.23 32.87 1.13
C ILE A 283 -1.68 33.03 0.69
N ARG A 284 -1.92 33.40 -0.56
CA ARG A 284 -3.24 33.76 -1.07
C ARG A 284 -4.10 32.56 -1.44
N GLU A 285 -3.52 31.52 -2.02
CA GLU A 285 -4.30 30.42 -2.62
C GLU A 285 -4.54 29.29 -1.60
N PRO A 286 -5.75 28.71 -1.55
CA PRO A 286 -6.04 27.58 -0.67
C PRO A 286 -5.29 26.30 -1.07
N LEU A 287 -4.91 26.20 -2.34
CA LEU A 287 -4.02 25.17 -2.88
C LEU A 287 -3.10 25.80 -3.91
N SER A 288 -1.80 25.67 -3.74
CA SER A 288 -0.80 26.22 -4.66
C SER A 288 0.38 25.27 -4.89
N ILE A 289 1.07 25.48 -6.00
CA ILE A 289 2.23 24.69 -6.41
C ILE A 289 3.41 25.61 -6.69
N VAL A 290 4.55 25.31 -6.06
CA VAL A 290 5.85 25.90 -6.38
C VAL A 290 6.71 24.84 -7.02
N THR A 291 7.04 25.00 -8.29
CA THR A 291 7.88 24.04 -9.04
C THR A 291 9.07 24.73 -9.68
N GLY A 292 10.09 23.99 -10.00
CA GLY A 292 11.30 24.49 -10.66
C GLY A 292 12.45 23.48 -10.57
N LEU A 293 13.46 23.65 -11.42
CA LEU A 293 14.64 22.81 -11.46
C LEU A 293 15.49 22.90 -10.18
N PRO A 294 16.44 21.99 -9.96
CA PRO A 294 17.40 22.09 -8.87
C PRO A 294 18.16 23.43 -8.90
N GLY A 295 18.29 24.10 -7.76
CA GLY A 295 19.06 25.35 -7.68
C GLY A 295 18.24 26.63 -7.95
N THR A 296 16.93 26.54 -8.23
CA THR A 296 16.07 27.72 -8.50
C THR A 296 15.55 28.45 -7.25
N GLY A 297 16.00 28.06 -6.06
CA GLY A 297 15.62 28.75 -4.83
C GLY A 297 14.33 28.27 -4.16
N LYS A 298 13.81 27.10 -4.51
CA LYS A 298 12.63 26.49 -3.83
C LYS A 298 12.77 26.50 -2.30
N THR A 299 13.97 26.19 -1.80
CA THR A 299 14.26 26.15 -0.37
C THR A 299 14.19 27.54 0.27
N THR A 300 14.64 28.58 -0.44
CA THR A 300 14.57 29.98 0.03
C THR A 300 13.10 30.40 0.15
N ILE A 301 12.29 30.11 -0.86
CA ILE A 301 10.84 30.34 -0.84
C ILE A 301 10.19 29.62 0.33
N LEU A 302 10.48 28.32 0.50
CA LEU A 302 9.94 27.52 1.61
C LEU A 302 10.27 28.12 2.98
N SER A 303 11.54 28.53 3.20
CA SER A 303 11.98 29.17 4.45
C SER A 303 11.29 30.52 4.67
N THR A 304 11.16 31.33 3.64
CA THR A 304 10.49 32.64 3.73
C THR A 304 9.00 32.48 4.00
N LEU A 305 8.32 31.59 3.30
CA LEU A 305 6.91 31.25 3.56
C LEU A 305 6.68 30.80 5.01
N CYS A 306 7.49 29.88 5.50
CA CYS A 306 7.37 29.41 6.89
C CYS A 306 7.49 30.53 7.90
N LYS A 307 8.42 31.48 7.71
CA LYS A 307 8.60 32.61 8.62
C LYS A 307 7.40 33.56 8.60
N ILE A 308 6.92 33.91 7.41
CA ILE A 308 5.75 34.80 7.27
C ILE A 308 4.53 34.14 7.94
N LEU A 309 4.24 32.90 7.63
CA LEU A 309 3.10 32.18 8.19
C LEU A 309 3.19 32.02 9.71
N GLN A 310 4.39 31.82 10.27
CA GLN A 310 4.60 31.78 11.73
C GLN A 310 4.34 33.13 12.38
N ASP A 311 4.78 34.21 11.77
CA ASP A 311 4.55 35.58 12.29
C ASP A 311 3.07 36.00 12.19
N GLU A 312 2.33 35.44 11.22
CA GLU A 312 0.88 35.59 11.10
C GLU A 312 0.12 34.67 12.09
N GLY A 313 0.82 33.85 12.87
CA GLY A 313 0.23 32.95 13.87
C GLY A 313 -0.38 31.67 13.30
N GLU A 314 -0.03 31.32 12.08
CA GLU A 314 -0.51 30.09 11.43
C GLU A 314 0.18 28.83 11.97
N ASP A 315 -0.61 27.79 12.22
CA ASP A 315 -0.11 26.47 12.58
C ASP A 315 0.34 25.71 11.33
N ILE A 316 1.65 25.47 11.22
CA ILE A 316 2.27 24.86 10.03
C ILE A 316 2.57 23.37 10.26
N LEU A 317 2.05 22.53 9.41
CA LEU A 317 2.47 21.14 9.25
C LEU A 317 3.41 21.01 8.04
N LEU A 318 4.71 20.96 8.30
CA LEU A 318 5.72 20.73 7.25
C LEU A 318 5.99 19.24 7.11
N ILE A 319 5.76 18.69 5.92
CA ILE A 319 5.90 17.27 5.64
C ILE A 319 6.69 16.99 4.36
N ALA A 320 7.28 15.79 4.30
CA ALA A 320 7.98 15.31 3.11
C ALA A 320 7.80 13.79 2.95
N PRO A 321 7.95 13.23 1.73
CA PRO A 321 7.83 11.78 1.49
C PRO A 321 8.90 10.96 2.21
N THR A 322 10.11 11.50 2.34
CA THR A 322 11.27 10.78 2.90
C THR A 322 11.82 11.43 4.16
N GLY A 323 12.50 10.62 5.01
CA GLY A 323 13.14 11.14 6.23
C GLY A 323 14.28 12.10 5.95
N ILE A 324 15.01 11.93 4.83
CA ILE A 324 16.10 12.82 4.42
C ILE A 324 15.53 14.18 4.02
N ALA A 325 14.47 14.21 3.22
CA ALA A 325 13.79 15.44 2.83
C ALA A 325 13.21 16.18 4.05
N ALA A 326 12.54 15.48 4.96
CA ALA A 326 12.02 16.06 6.19
C ALA A 326 13.13 16.68 7.08
N LYS A 327 14.25 15.96 7.24
CA LYS A 327 15.42 16.52 7.97
C LYS A 327 15.95 17.79 7.32
N ARG A 328 16.09 17.79 6.00
CA ARG A 328 16.58 18.93 5.23
C ARG A 328 15.61 20.12 5.37
N ALA A 329 14.31 19.90 5.17
CA ALA A 329 13.30 20.94 5.35
C ALA A 329 13.34 21.54 6.76
N ASN A 330 13.42 20.71 7.81
CA ASN A 330 13.58 21.18 9.20
C ASN A 330 14.82 22.07 9.39
N SER A 331 15.98 21.64 8.90
CA SER A 331 17.24 22.40 9.06
C SER A 331 17.22 23.75 8.33
N LEU A 332 16.49 23.86 7.24
CA LEU A 332 16.46 25.04 6.39
C LEU A 332 15.39 26.06 6.80
N THR A 333 14.27 25.60 7.34
CA THR A 333 13.14 26.45 7.71
C THR A 333 13.10 26.78 9.19
N GLY A 334 13.71 25.95 10.04
CA GLY A 334 13.55 26.02 11.50
C GLY A 334 12.20 25.44 11.99
N VAL A 335 11.29 25.10 11.09
CA VAL A 335 9.99 24.46 11.41
C VAL A 335 10.17 22.97 11.52
N GLN A 336 9.58 22.36 12.55
CA GLN A 336 9.64 20.91 12.72
C GLN A 336 8.96 20.19 11.55
N ALA A 337 9.76 19.44 10.78
CA ALA A 337 9.28 18.69 9.64
C ALA A 337 9.19 17.18 9.94
N TYR A 338 8.21 16.52 9.34
CA TYR A 338 7.93 15.10 9.52
C TYR A 338 7.85 14.37 8.18
N THR A 339 8.06 13.07 8.19
CA THR A 339 7.61 12.25 7.05
C THR A 339 6.09 12.19 7.03
N ILE A 340 5.48 12.09 5.84
CA ILE A 340 4.03 11.94 5.67
C ILE A 340 3.51 10.82 6.57
N HIS A 341 4.13 9.64 6.55
CA HIS A 341 3.76 8.50 7.37
C HIS A 341 3.77 8.82 8.87
N ARG A 342 4.79 9.52 9.36
CA ARG A 342 4.89 9.89 10.78
C ARG A 342 3.87 10.97 11.16
N ALA A 343 3.68 11.97 10.30
CA ALA A 343 2.75 13.07 10.53
C ALA A 343 1.31 12.58 10.69
N PHE A 344 0.91 11.60 9.88
CA PHE A 344 -0.44 11.05 9.89
C PHE A 344 -0.59 9.77 10.72
N GLY A 345 0.50 9.30 11.39
CA GLY A 345 0.47 8.16 12.30
C GLY A 345 0.18 6.83 11.60
N ALA A 346 0.87 6.56 10.49
CA ALA A 346 0.75 5.29 9.78
C ALA A 346 1.08 4.08 10.68
N GLY A 347 0.20 3.08 10.69
CA GLY A 347 0.33 1.89 11.52
C GLY A 347 -0.07 2.09 12.99
N GLN A 348 -0.54 3.27 13.38
CA GLN A 348 -1.09 3.53 14.71
C GLN A 348 -2.62 3.44 14.65
N PRO A 349 -3.27 2.63 15.50
CA PRO A 349 -4.72 2.59 15.55
C PRO A 349 -5.28 3.92 16.05
N SER A 350 -6.37 4.40 15.43
CA SER A 350 -7.23 5.44 15.99
C SER A 350 -7.79 4.96 17.33
N GLY A 351 -8.00 5.88 18.30
CA GLY A 351 -8.24 5.56 19.71
C GLY A 351 -9.31 4.52 20.04
N GLU A 352 -10.27 4.23 19.14
CA GLU A 352 -11.32 3.23 19.32
C GLU A 352 -10.87 1.78 18.96
N GLU A 353 -9.77 1.60 18.25
CA GLU A 353 -9.26 0.28 17.83
C GLU A 353 -8.19 -0.31 18.77
N LYS A 354 -7.83 0.40 19.85
CA LYS A 354 -6.74 -0.04 20.75
C LYS A 354 -7.04 -1.32 21.53
N GLU A 355 -8.33 -1.64 21.76
CA GLU A 355 -8.70 -2.81 22.57
C GLU A 355 -8.62 -4.15 21.83
N GLN A 356 -8.64 -4.17 20.49
CA GLN A 356 -8.67 -5.44 19.74
C GLN A 356 -7.31 -5.89 19.16
N LYS A 357 -6.27 -5.04 19.15
CA LYS A 357 -5.01 -5.29 18.41
C LYS A 357 -3.80 -5.78 19.20
N SER A 358 -3.87 -5.95 20.52
CA SER A 358 -2.67 -6.30 21.31
C SER A 358 -2.04 -7.67 20.99
N ASN A 359 -2.68 -8.51 20.19
CA ASN A 359 -2.24 -9.89 19.94
C ASN A 359 -1.62 -10.18 18.55
N TYR A 360 -1.56 -9.21 17.63
CA TYR A 360 -1.20 -9.50 16.22
C TYR A 360 0.14 -8.90 15.71
N GLU A 361 0.81 -8.04 16.46
CA GLU A 361 1.92 -7.23 15.93
C GLU A 361 3.25 -7.96 15.69
N GLY A 362 3.46 -9.13 16.25
CA GLY A 362 4.78 -9.83 16.19
C GLY A 362 5.09 -10.57 14.88
N ILE A 363 4.10 -10.88 14.06
CA ILE A 363 4.25 -11.78 12.89
C ILE A 363 4.41 -11.00 11.57
N GLN A 364 3.99 -9.76 11.54
CA GLN A 364 3.86 -8.98 10.30
C GLN A 364 5.17 -8.45 9.69
N GLN A 365 6.29 -8.42 10.42
CA GLN A 365 7.51 -7.75 9.93
C GLN A 365 8.38 -8.61 8.99
N GLU A 366 8.38 -9.92 9.11
CA GLU A 366 9.18 -10.79 8.26
C GLU A 366 8.46 -11.24 6.97
N GLU A 367 7.13 -11.43 7.02
CA GLU A 367 6.34 -11.77 5.84
C GLU A 367 6.07 -10.56 4.91
N LYS A 368 6.13 -9.34 5.44
CA LYS A 368 6.02 -8.09 4.65
C LYS A 368 7.11 -7.89 3.59
N LYS A 369 8.22 -8.61 3.69
CA LYS A 369 9.32 -8.54 2.71
C LYS A 369 9.12 -9.43 1.48
N GLN A 370 8.22 -10.40 1.50
CA GLN A 370 8.09 -11.39 0.41
C GLN A 370 6.82 -11.26 -0.45
N SER A 371 5.79 -10.57 -0.01
CA SER A 371 4.64 -10.25 -0.85
C SER A 371 4.51 -8.75 -1.02
N LYS A 372 4.83 -8.21 -2.18
CA LYS A 372 4.32 -6.91 -2.63
C LYS A 372 2.82 -7.10 -2.84
N LYS A 373 2.05 -7.01 -1.74
CA LYS A 373 0.61 -7.21 -1.78
C LYS A 373 -0.06 -6.05 -2.46
N LEU A 374 -0.91 -6.39 -3.40
CA LEU A 374 -2.02 -5.55 -3.79
C LEU A 374 -3.06 -5.57 -2.66
N HIS A 375 -2.74 -4.92 -1.58
CA HIS A 375 -3.68 -4.70 -0.49
C HIS A 375 -4.48 -3.46 -0.80
N ASP A 376 -5.79 -3.45 -0.54
CA ASP A 376 -6.55 -2.20 -0.60
C ASP A 376 -5.87 -1.20 0.35
N PRO A 377 -5.21 -0.16 -0.17
CA PRO A 377 -4.41 0.73 0.65
C PRO A 377 -5.26 1.51 1.65
N ARG A 378 -6.60 1.54 1.47
CA ARG A 378 -7.54 2.18 2.39
C ARG A 378 -7.68 1.41 3.70
N LEU A 379 -7.36 0.11 3.72
CA LEU A 379 -7.45 -0.75 4.91
C LEU A 379 -6.29 -0.55 5.90
N SER A 380 -5.21 0.13 5.51
CA SER A 380 -4.13 0.43 6.46
C SER A 380 -4.59 1.49 7.47
N THR A 381 -4.37 1.23 8.76
CA THR A 381 -4.76 2.15 9.83
C THR A 381 -3.82 3.35 9.89
N TRP A 382 -4.39 4.54 9.86
CA TRP A 382 -3.68 5.80 10.07
C TRP A 382 -4.42 6.59 11.16
N LYS A 383 -3.70 7.15 12.12
CA LYS A 383 -4.27 7.89 13.24
C LYS A 383 -5.08 9.09 12.77
N HIS A 384 -4.53 9.86 11.81
CA HIS A 384 -5.21 11.00 11.22
C HIS A 384 -5.85 10.61 9.89
N ASN A 385 -7.14 10.84 9.77
CA ASN A 385 -8.01 10.47 8.66
C ASN A 385 -9.27 11.37 8.68
N ALA A 386 -10.23 11.13 7.81
CA ALA A 386 -11.46 11.95 7.70
C ALA A 386 -12.29 12.05 9.01
N LYS A 387 -12.18 11.06 9.91
CA LYS A 387 -12.85 11.08 11.23
C LYS A 387 -12.03 11.81 12.29
N ASN A 388 -10.74 11.90 12.12
CA ASN A 388 -9.80 12.52 13.05
C ASN A 388 -8.73 13.30 12.27
N PRO A 389 -9.11 14.40 11.59
CA PRO A 389 -8.19 15.19 10.79
C PRO A 389 -7.18 15.92 11.67
N ARG A 390 -6.09 16.32 11.07
CA ARG A 390 -5.16 17.27 11.64
C ARG A 390 -5.77 18.66 11.66
N THR A 391 -5.37 19.48 12.63
CA THR A 391 -5.98 20.79 12.92
C THR A 391 -5.15 21.97 12.44
N GLU A 392 -3.94 21.74 11.94
CA GLU A 392 -3.08 22.79 11.41
C GLU A 392 -3.76 23.54 10.28
N SER A 393 -3.53 24.85 10.25
CA SER A 393 -4.13 25.75 9.26
C SER A 393 -3.43 25.68 7.89
N VAL A 394 -2.14 25.31 7.87
CA VAL A 394 -1.33 25.19 6.65
C VAL A 394 -0.56 23.88 6.62
N VAL A 395 -0.65 23.14 5.53
CA VAL A 395 0.20 21.99 5.22
C VAL A 395 1.12 22.32 4.06
N ILE A 396 2.42 22.20 4.28
CA ILE A 396 3.43 22.36 3.23
C ILE A 396 4.07 21.00 2.95
N ILE A 397 4.06 20.59 1.68
CA ILE A 397 4.57 19.31 1.23
C ILE A 397 5.83 19.55 0.39
N ASP A 398 7.00 19.34 0.98
CA ASP A 398 8.27 19.41 0.26
C ASP A 398 8.55 18.10 -0.49
N GLU A 399 9.30 18.17 -1.59
CA GLU A 399 9.57 17.07 -2.52
C GLU A 399 8.28 16.35 -3.00
N SER A 400 7.25 17.16 -3.31
CA SER A 400 5.90 16.67 -3.66
C SER A 400 5.86 15.86 -4.97
N SER A 401 6.90 15.90 -5.80
CA SER A 401 7.07 15.04 -6.99
C SER A 401 7.06 13.54 -6.65
N MET A 402 7.43 13.16 -5.43
CA MET A 402 7.47 11.77 -4.96
C MET A 402 6.14 11.33 -4.30
N VAL A 403 5.13 12.19 -4.26
CA VAL A 403 3.82 11.87 -3.66
C VAL A 403 2.94 11.17 -4.68
N ASP A 404 2.59 9.91 -4.41
CA ASP A 404 1.67 9.11 -5.21
C ASP A 404 0.19 9.36 -4.84
N LEU A 405 -0.74 8.73 -5.58
CA LEU A 405 -2.17 8.85 -5.33
C LEU A 405 -2.56 8.42 -3.92
N HIS A 406 -1.99 7.35 -3.39
CA HIS A 406 -2.31 6.86 -2.05
C HIS A 406 -1.88 7.86 -0.96
N LEU A 407 -0.66 8.38 -1.04
CA LEU A 407 -0.17 9.40 -0.10
C LEU A 407 -0.99 10.68 -0.20
N MET A 408 -1.29 11.17 -1.40
CA MET A 408 -2.13 12.35 -1.57
C MET A 408 -3.54 12.13 -1.01
N TRP A 409 -4.13 10.97 -1.25
CA TRP A 409 -5.42 10.61 -0.67
C TRP A 409 -5.40 10.60 0.86
N ARG A 410 -4.31 10.05 1.46
CA ARG A 410 -4.11 10.08 2.93
C ARG A 410 -3.99 11.50 3.47
N ILE A 411 -3.22 12.35 2.80
CA ILE A 411 -3.06 13.75 3.19
C ILE A 411 -4.41 14.46 3.12
N MET A 412 -5.08 14.41 1.97
CA MET A 412 -6.33 15.12 1.75
C MET A 412 -7.46 14.68 2.69
N ASN A 413 -7.50 13.40 3.07
CA ASN A 413 -8.46 12.87 4.06
C ASN A 413 -8.03 13.09 5.51
N GLY A 414 -6.75 13.34 5.76
CA GLY A 414 -6.21 13.51 7.10
C GLY A 414 -6.02 14.95 7.54
N ILE A 415 -6.38 15.94 6.73
CA ILE A 415 -6.33 17.38 7.05
C ILE A 415 -7.74 17.99 7.09
N SER A 416 -7.88 19.12 7.79
CA SER A 416 -9.09 19.93 7.80
C SER A 416 -9.41 20.44 6.38
N ASP A 417 -10.70 20.58 6.07
CA ASP A 417 -11.13 21.17 4.81
C ASP A 417 -10.64 22.61 4.65
N TYR A 418 -10.52 23.35 5.74
CA TYR A 418 -10.04 24.75 5.76
C TYR A 418 -8.51 24.87 5.68
N CYS A 419 -7.78 23.78 5.85
CA CYS A 419 -6.33 23.76 5.79
C CYS A 419 -5.82 24.17 4.41
N ARG A 420 -4.92 25.17 4.34
CA ARG A 420 -4.21 25.56 3.12
C ARG A 420 -3.17 24.49 2.76
N VAL A 421 -2.99 24.24 1.47
CA VAL A 421 -2.03 23.22 0.99
C VAL A 421 -1.04 23.83 0.01
N ILE A 422 0.24 23.75 0.32
CA ILE A 422 1.33 24.25 -0.54
C ILE A 422 2.20 23.05 -0.96
N LEU A 423 2.26 22.78 -2.27
CA LEU A 423 3.09 21.74 -2.85
C LEU A 423 4.38 22.34 -3.37
N VAL A 424 5.52 21.87 -2.87
CA VAL A 424 6.84 22.28 -3.34
C VAL A 424 7.51 21.04 -3.96
N GLY A 425 7.91 21.13 -5.23
CA GLY A 425 8.47 19.97 -5.91
C GLY A 425 9.11 20.31 -7.26
N ASP A 426 9.60 19.27 -7.91
CA ASP A 426 10.26 19.34 -9.20
C ASP A 426 9.78 18.20 -10.10
N ILE A 427 9.02 18.54 -11.14
CA ILE A 427 8.46 17.55 -12.08
C ILE A 427 9.51 16.85 -12.94
N ALA A 428 10.74 17.39 -13.00
CA ALA A 428 11.86 16.79 -13.71
C ALA A 428 12.60 15.74 -12.89
N GLN A 429 12.31 15.64 -11.59
CA GLN A 429 12.86 14.60 -10.73
C GLN A 429 12.13 13.27 -10.90
N LEU A 430 12.64 12.24 -10.22
CA LEU A 430 12.09 10.89 -10.28
C LEU A 430 10.60 10.90 -9.89
N PRO A 431 9.77 10.16 -10.63
CA PRO A 431 8.35 10.01 -10.33
C PRO A 431 8.14 9.22 -9.03
N PRO A 432 6.93 9.25 -8.47
CA PRO A 432 6.56 8.43 -7.32
C PRO A 432 6.80 6.94 -7.59
N VAL A 433 7.11 6.18 -6.54
CA VAL A 433 7.22 4.71 -6.64
C VAL A 433 5.84 4.05 -6.76
N GLY A 434 4.82 4.63 -6.10
CA GLY A 434 3.42 4.19 -6.20
C GLY A 434 2.70 4.77 -7.42
N ALA A 435 1.45 4.36 -7.60
CA ALA A 435 0.65 4.80 -8.75
C ALA A 435 0.19 6.25 -8.62
N GLY A 436 0.20 6.95 -9.77
CA GLY A 436 -0.31 8.30 -9.93
C GLY A 436 0.76 9.39 -9.86
N PHE A 437 0.83 10.19 -10.94
CA PHE A 437 1.75 11.35 -11.06
C PHE A 437 1.05 12.62 -10.59
N ILE A 438 0.73 12.69 -9.30
CA ILE A 438 -0.17 13.71 -8.74
C ILE A 438 0.28 15.14 -9.05
N LEU A 439 1.54 15.48 -8.79
CA LEU A 439 2.05 16.84 -9.02
C LEU A 439 1.90 17.24 -10.49
N SER A 440 2.25 16.36 -11.41
CA SER A 440 2.13 16.59 -12.86
C SER A 440 0.68 16.78 -13.30
N GLU A 441 -0.22 15.95 -12.80
CA GLU A 441 -1.65 16.04 -13.16
C GLU A 441 -2.31 17.30 -12.58
N LEU A 442 -1.96 17.71 -11.36
CA LEU A 442 -2.43 18.97 -10.79
C LEU A 442 -1.96 20.18 -11.60
N ILE A 443 -0.72 20.18 -12.05
CA ILE A 443 -0.19 21.23 -12.94
C ILE A 443 -0.95 21.29 -14.26
N LYS A 444 -1.25 20.14 -14.88
CA LYS A 444 -2.04 20.05 -16.12
C LYS A 444 -3.50 20.47 -15.92
N SER A 445 -4.05 20.26 -14.73
CA SER A 445 -5.43 20.60 -14.38
C SER A 445 -5.63 22.09 -14.06
N GLY A 446 -4.58 22.92 -14.13
CA GLY A 446 -4.70 24.35 -13.96
C GLY A 446 -4.71 24.82 -12.49
N VAL A 447 -4.26 23.98 -11.55
CA VAL A 447 -4.06 24.40 -10.16
C VAL A 447 -3.09 25.59 -10.12
N PRO A 448 -3.36 26.65 -9.31
CA PRO A 448 -2.48 27.81 -9.16
C PRO A 448 -1.03 27.40 -8.94
N ARG A 449 -0.14 27.84 -9.81
CA ARG A 449 1.26 27.44 -9.79
C ARG A 449 2.21 28.56 -10.12
N THR A 450 3.40 28.52 -9.55
CA THR A 450 4.55 29.30 -9.97
C THR A 450 5.69 28.37 -10.36
N HIS A 451 6.22 28.57 -11.58
CA HIS A 451 7.35 27.82 -12.11
C HIS A 451 8.61 28.69 -12.08
N LEU A 452 9.61 28.24 -11.30
CA LEU A 452 10.90 28.94 -11.14
C LEU A 452 11.86 28.49 -12.23
N THR A 453 12.39 29.43 -12.99
CA THR A 453 13.30 29.17 -14.11
C THR A 453 14.73 29.63 -13.83
N GLU A 454 14.93 30.62 -12.94
CA GLU A 454 16.24 31.19 -12.68
C GLU A 454 17.05 30.32 -11.70
N VAL A 455 18.29 30.03 -12.03
CA VAL A 455 19.19 29.18 -11.24
C VAL A 455 20.19 30.02 -10.47
N PHE A 456 20.15 29.94 -9.12
CA PHE A 456 20.95 30.78 -8.18
C PHE A 456 22.08 30.03 -7.49
N ARG A 457 22.34 28.76 -7.79
CA ARG A 457 23.45 28.06 -7.12
C ARG A 457 24.77 28.71 -7.46
N GLN A 458 25.41 29.35 -6.46
CA GLN A 458 26.78 29.78 -6.48
C GLN A 458 27.68 28.60 -6.91
N GLY A 459 28.27 28.72 -8.05
CA GLY A 459 29.11 27.72 -8.70
C GLY A 459 28.64 27.45 -10.12
N GLU A 460 28.86 28.42 -11.01
CA GLU A 460 28.92 28.23 -12.47
C GLU A 460 30.00 27.19 -12.86
N GLY A 461 29.98 26.03 -12.23
CA GLY A 461 30.99 25.00 -12.39
C GLY A 461 30.66 23.67 -11.71
N SER A 462 29.52 23.55 -10.99
CA SER A 462 29.14 22.21 -10.51
C SER A 462 28.71 21.37 -11.68
N GLY A 463 29.60 20.47 -12.14
CA GLY A 463 29.32 19.51 -13.23
C GLY A 463 28.00 18.73 -13.03
N VAL A 464 27.60 18.50 -11.77
CA VAL A 464 26.34 17.84 -11.41
C VAL A 464 25.11 18.68 -11.79
N THR A 465 25.13 20.00 -11.59
CA THR A 465 23.99 20.85 -11.95
C THR A 465 23.87 20.96 -13.47
N LYS A 466 25.01 21.13 -14.16
CA LYS A 466 25.05 21.16 -15.63
C LYS A 466 24.56 19.84 -16.21
N ALA A 467 25.08 18.71 -15.73
CA ALA A 467 24.66 17.38 -16.17
C ALA A 467 23.15 17.14 -15.93
N ALA A 468 22.60 17.58 -14.79
CA ALA A 468 21.16 17.48 -14.53
C ALA A 468 20.30 18.28 -15.52
N HIS A 469 20.75 19.47 -15.92
CA HIS A 469 20.09 20.29 -16.94
C HIS A 469 20.20 19.69 -18.34
N GLU A 470 21.36 19.14 -18.69
CA GLU A 470 21.60 18.46 -19.97
C GLU A 470 20.71 17.21 -20.11
N VAL A 471 20.65 16.38 -19.05
CA VAL A 471 19.75 15.20 -19.02
C VAL A 471 18.29 15.63 -19.15
N HIS A 472 17.87 16.70 -18.46
CA HIS A 472 16.50 17.20 -18.57
C HIS A 472 16.19 17.72 -19.99
N ALA A 473 17.17 18.30 -20.67
CA ALA A 473 17.05 18.73 -22.06
C ALA A 473 17.14 17.57 -23.06
N GLY A 474 17.33 16.33 -22.60
CA GLY A 474 17.51 15.15 -23.46
C GLY A 474 18.90 15.06 -24.08
N VAL A 475 19.88 15.78 -23.56
CA VAL A 475 21.29 15.78 -24.01
C VAL A 475 22.06 14.89 -23.03
N ALA A 476 22.92 14.03 -23.56
CA ALA A 476 23.85 13.25 -22.74
C ALA A 476 24.86 14.18 -22.06
N PRO A 477 25.08 14.05 -20.73
CA PRO A 477 26.00 14.89 -19.99
C PRO A 477 27.45 14.59 -20.31
#